data_ff5a364a7639bea0c807287f7900d829
#
_entry.id   ff5a364a7639bea0c807287f7900d829
#
_cell.length_a   1.000
_cell.length_b   1.000
_cell.length_c   1.000
_cell.angle_alpha   90.00
_cell.angle_beta   90.00
_cell.angle_gamma   90.00
#
_symmetry.space_group_name_H-M   'P 1'
#
loop_
_entity.id
_entity.type
_entity.pdbx_description
1 polymer ?
#
loop_
_entity_poly.entity_id
_entity_poly.type
_entity_poly.pdbx_seq_one_letter_code
_entity_poly.pdbx_strand_id
1 'polypeptide(L)'
;MLFCDSEKIRQSRDTGERIVELVNEGKHFSDFFNRKSMANGIKYISATGGSTNAILHSLAIATVMGLDFTLEDFAALQAKVPVVGKFKPSAQPNINTYHQAGGVPAVLSTIRDYLDLSVPLSFGGTLGEFLEHADIQIDRSIIHDVTDPLYPHGCFGVLKGNLAPLGAVVKKSGVDPKMYHHTGPAVVFDSEEEVRDYLLTQKVEPGSVLVIRYEGPKGGPGMRELSIPAAMLVGMGLHTSVAMITDGRFSGATRGPCVGHITPEAWDGGPLALVKTGDIIEIDLDANTINVKLTDEELEARKKDVKRPDHKATGMLNAYRHGVSGADKGAVWLYRKDFEV
;
A
#
# COMPACT_ATOMS: atom_id res chain seq x y z
N MET A 1 9.71 0.60 20.91
CA MET A 1 11.11 0.57 21.38
C MET A 1 11.99 1.24 20.34
N LEU A 2 12.88 2.14 20.76
CA LEU A 2 13.81 2.82 19.86
C LEU A 2 14.89 1.88 19.37
N PHE A 3 15.37 2.10 18.14
CA PHE A 3 16.45 1.29 17.55
C PHE A 3 17.76 1.36 18.37
N CYS A 4 18.05 2.51 18.96
CA CYS A 4 19.24 2.73 19.80
C CYS A 4 19.09 2.31 21.26
N ASP A 5 17.95 1.75 21.67
CA ASP A 5 17.71 1.26 23.01
C ASP A 5 18.49 -0.05 23.25
N SER A 6 19.11 -0.18 24.42
CA SER A 6 19.81 -1.41 24.81
C SER A 6 18.89 -2.63 24.84
N GLU A 7 17.61 -2.43 25.15
CA GLU A 7 16.59 -3.48 25.09
C GLU A 7 16.42 -4.03 23.66
N LYS A 8 16.58 -3.18 22.62
CA LYS A 8 16.52 -3.64 21.23
C LYS A 8 17.64 -4.63 20.89
N ILE A 9 18.82 -4.43 21.49
CA ILE A 9 19.96 -5.36 21.33
C ILE A 9 19.64 -6.71 21.98
N ARG A 10 19.06 -6.68 23.19
CA ARG A 10 18.60 -7.93 23.87
C ARG A 10 17.57 -8.66 23.04
N GLN A 11 16.52 -7.99 22.60
CA GLN A 11 15.49 -8.58 21.74
C GLN A 11 16.05 -9.18 20.45
N SER A 12 17.05 -8.55 19.85
CA SER A 12 17.70 -9.08 18.64
C SER A 12 18.42 -10.40 18.94
N ARG A 13 19.08 -10.49 20.09
CA ARG A 13 19.70 -11.71 20.56
C ARG A 13 18.66 -12.80 20.83
N ASP A 14 17.63 -12.49 21.62
CA ASP A 14 16.56 -13.45 21.99
C ASP A 14 15.84 -13.96 20.73
N THR A 15 15.65 -13.10 19.72
CA THR A 15 15.10 -13.48 18.41
C THR A 15 16.01 -14.48 17.69
N GLY A 16 17.35 -14.26 17.74
CA GLY A 16 18.33 -15.18 17.17
C GLY A 16 18.35 -16.54 17.89
N GLU A 17 18.28 -16.55 19.21
CA GLU A 17 18.19 -17.78 20.00
C GLU A 17 16.88 -18.52 19.68
N ARG A 18 15.73 -17.81 19.66
CA ARG A 18 14.42 -18.42 19.39
C ARG A 18 14.31 -19.02 17.98
N ILE A 19 14.88 -18.40 16.96
CA ILE A 19 14.82 -18.97 15.60
C ILE A 19 15.60 -20.30 15.51
N VAL A 20 16.72 -20.42 16.24
CA VAL A 20 17.48 -21.67 16.31
C VAL A 20 16.66 -22.77 17.02
N GLU A 21 15.98 -22.43 18.12
CA GLU A 21 15.06 -23.35 18.79
C GLU A 21 13.97 -23.87 17.87
N LEU A 22 13.29 -22.95 17.15
CA LEU A 22 12.22 -23.28 16.19
C LEU A 22 12.72 -24.23 15.10
N VAL A 23 13.93 -24.01 14.57
CA VAL A 23 14.54 -24.91 13.59
C VAL A 23 14.78 -26.29 14.20
N ASN A 24 15.30 -26.38 15.44
CA ASN A 24 15.51 -27.64 16.15
C ASN A 24 14.18 -28.35 16.45
N GLU A 25 13.11 -27.61 16.70
CA GLU A 25 11.75 -28.11 16.86
C GLU A 25 11.09 -28.58 15.54
N GLY A 26 11.75 -28.38 14.41
CA GLY A 26 11.21 -28.67 13.08
C GLY A 26 10.07 -27.74 12.67
N LYS A 27 10.03 -26.53 13.24
CA LYS A 27 9.00 -25.52 12.91
C LYS A 27 9.35 -24.75 11.66
N HIS A 28 8.33 -24.42 10.91
CA HIS A 28 8.41 -23.64 9.67
C HIS A 28 7.63 -22.32 9.81
N PHE A 29 7.90 -21.36 8.95
CA PHE A 29 7.16 -20.09 8.88
C PHE A 29 5.64 -20.32 8.70
N SER A 30 5.25 -21.32 7.91
CA SER A 30 3.86 -21.70 7.67
C SER A 30 3.12 -22.20 8.92
N ASP A 31 3.81 -22.62 9.98
CA ASP A 31 3.18 -23.02 11.26
C ASP A 31 2.59 -21.79 11.99
N PHE A 32 3.16 -20.62 11.76
CA PHE A 32 2.75 -19.37 12.42
C PHE A 32 2.05 -18.41 11.46
N PHE A 33 2.41 -18.45 10.16
CA PHE A 33 1.85 -17.57 9.16
C PHE A 33 0.89 -18.32 8.25
N ASN A 34 -0.38 -17.94 8.31
CA ASN A 34 -1.49 -18.51 7.54
C ASN A 34 -2.51 -17.43 7.23
N ARG A 35 -3.64 -17.77 6.57
CA ARG A 35 -4.70 -16.82 6.22
C ARG A 35 -5.23 -16.02 7.43
N LYS A 36 -5.31 -16.64 8.64
CA LYS A 36 -5.82 -15.97 9.83
C LYS A 36 -4.83 -14.96 10.40
N SER A 37 -3.54 -15.33 10.52
CA SER A 37 -2.49 -14.41 10.99
C SER A 37 -2.29 -13.25 10.04
N MET A 38 -2.36 -13.51 8.72
CA MET A 38 -2.32 -12.49 7.70
C MET A 38 -3.52 -11.52 7.81
N ALA A 39 -4.73 -12.04 8.02
CA ALA A 39 -5.92 -11.22 8.25
C ALA A 39 -5.77 -10.32 9.49
N ASN A 40 -5.20 -10.84 10.59
CA ASN A 40 -4.89 -10.04 11.79
C ASN A 40 -3.89 -8.91 11.47
N GLY A 41 -2.82 -9.23 10.71
CA GLY A 41 -1.84 -8.22 10.28
C GLY A 41 -2.47 -7.10 9.45
N ILE A 42 -3.36 -7.43 8.51
CA ILE A 42 -4.09 -6.46 7.70
C ILE A 42 -4.98 -5.56 8.56
N LYS A 43 -5.70 -6.14 9.51
CA LYS A 43 -6.56 -5.40 10.44
C LYS A 43 -5.74 -4.45 11.32
N TYR A 44 -4.58 -4.91 11.80
CA TYR A 44 -3.65 -4.06 12.55
C TYR A 44 -3.13 -2.89 11.69
N ILE A 45 -2.70 -3.15 10.45
CA ILE A 45 -2.22 -2.12 9.52
C ILE A 45 -3.33 -1.08 9.26
N SER A 46 -4.56 -1.52 9.08
CA SER A 46 -5.72 -0.62 8.92
C SER A 46 -5.96 0.22 10.17
N ALA A 47 -5.94 -0.39 11.34
CA ALA A 47 -6.18 0.29 12.63
C ALA A 47 -5.13 1.34 12.97
N THR A 48 -3.94 1.28 12.36
CA THR A 48 -2.82 2.20 12.59
C THR A 48 -2.57 3.19 11.46
N GLY A 49 -3.45 3.23 10.45
CA GLY A 49 -3.28 4.14 9.32
C GLY A 49 -2.03 3.87 8.49
N GLY A 50 -1.68 2.60 8.28
CA GLY A 50 -0.45 2.13 7.65
C GLY A 50 -0.15 2.66 6.24
N SER A 51 0.78 2.03 5.55
CA SER A 51 1.22 2.38 4.18
C SER A 51 0.54 1.48 3.14
N THR A 52 0.25 2.00 1.95
CA THR A 52 -0.20 1.22 0.79
C THR A 52 0.80 0.14 0.38
N ASN A 53 2.08 0.32 0.69
CA ASN A 53 3.11 -0.72 0.50
C ASN A 53 2.76 -2.02 1.21
N ALA A 54 2.08 -1.96 2.36
CA ALA A 54 1.66 -3.15 3.09
C ALA A 54 0.64 -3.99 2.31
N ILE A 55 -0.18 -3.38 1.46
CA ILE A 55 -1.10 -4.08 0.56
C ILE A 55 -0.30 -4.94 -0.43
N LEU A 56 0.66 -4.32 -1.13
CA LEU A 56 1.52 -5.01 -2.09
C LEU A 56 2.28 -6.16 -1.44
N HIS A 57 2.89 -5.92 -0.27
CA HIS A 57 3.67 -6.93 0.45
C HIS A 57 2.79 -8.07 0.98
N SER A 58 1.56 -7.79 1.43
CA SER A 58 0.62 -8.83 1.85
C SER A 58 0.24 -9.74 0.69
N LEU A 59 -0.04 -9.17 -0.48
CA LEU A 59 -0.31 -9.93 -1.71
C LEU A 59 0.91 -10.74 -2.15
N ALA A 60 2.12 -10.17 -2.04
CA ALA A 60 3.37 -10.87 -2.36
C ALA A 60 3.57 -12.10 -1.47
N ILE A 61 3.42 -11.95 -0.15
CA ILE A 61 3.55 -13.07 0.80
C ILE A 61 2.48 -14.13 0.51
N ALA A 62 1.22 -13.72 0.29
CA ALA A 62 0.15 -14.64 -0.06
C ALA A 62 0.47 -15.46 -1.31
N THR A 63 0.94 -14.78 -2.37
CA THR A 63 1.30 -15.42 -3.65
C THR A 63 2.43 -16.45 -3.46
N VAL A 64 3.51 -16.08 -2.74
CA VAL A 64 4.65 -16.97 -2.50
C VAL A 64 4.26 -18.17 -1.64
N MET A 65 3.38 -17.97 -0.66
CA MET A 65 2.88 -19.05 0.21
C MET A 65 1.76 -19.90 -0.42
N GLY A 66 1.29 -19.55 -1.60
CA GLY A 66 0.17 -20.24 -2.24
C GLY A 66 -1.16 -20.06 -1.49
N LEU A 67 -1.31 -18.96 -0.75
CA LEU A 67 -2.57 -18.63 -0.08
C LEU A 67 -3.54 -18.06 -1.12
N ASP A 68 -4.77 -18.56 -1.11
CA ASP A 68 -5.87 -17.97 -1.88
C ASP A 68 -6.30 -16.65 -1.19
N PHE A 69 -5.67 -15.54 -1.63
CA PHE A 69 -5.87 -14.23 -1.07
C PHE A 69 -5.73 -13.14 -2.14
N THR A 70 -6.73 -12.29 -2.23
CA THR A 70 -6.87 -11.27 -3.29
C THR A 70 -6.86 -9.85 -2.73
N LEU A 71 -6.81 -8.88 -3.62
CA LEU A 71 -6.96 -7.46 -3.28
C LEU A 71 -8.37 -7.16 -2.71
N GLU A 72 -9.39 -7.89 -3.17
CA GLU A 72 -10.76 -7.81 -2.65
C GLU A 72 -10.85 -8.34 -1.21
N ASP A 73 -10.15 -9.43 -0.89
CA ASP A 73 -10.05 -9.93 0.49
C ASP A 73 -9.42 -8.88 1.41
N PHE A 74 -8.34 -8.23 0.93
CA PHE A 74 -7.71 -7.13 1.66
C PHE A 74 -8.73 -6.02 1.93
N ALA A 75 -9.44 -5.56 0.90
CA ALA A 75 -10.45 -4.52 1.00
C ALA A 75 -11.54 -4.88 2.03
N ALA A 76 -12.06 -6.09 1.97
CA ALA A 76 -13.12 -6.57 2.86
C ALA A 76 -12.66 -6.67 4.32
N LEU A 77 -11.42 -7.13 4.55
CA LEU A 77 -10.88 -7.27 5.90
C LEU A 77 -10.63 -5.93 6.59
N GLN A 78 -10.06 -4.98 5.86
CA GLN A 78 -9.70 -3.68 6.44
C GLN A 78 -10.89 -2.73 6.59
N ALA A 79 -11.90 -2.82 5.75
CA ALA A 79 -13.04 -1.88 5.73
C ALA A 79 -13.81 -1.83 7.06
N LYS A 80 -13.84 -2.92 7.81
CA LYS A 80 -14.59 -3.05 9.06
C LYS A 80 -13.82 -2.63 10.31
N VAL A 81 -12.52 -2.34 10.18
CA VAL A 81 -11.65 -2.05 11.32
C VAL A 81 -11.49 -0.54 11.47
N PRO A 82 -11.87 0.03 12.64
CA PRO A 82 -11.69 1.45 12.89
C PRO A 82 -10.20 1.81 12.99
N VAL A 83 -9.85 3.04 12.60
CA VAL A 83 -8.50 3.58 12.79
C VAL A 83 -8.40 4.13 14.21
N VAL A 84 -7.65 3.46 15.06
CA VAL A 84 -7.48 3.82 16.48
C VAL A 84 -6.16 4.55 16.76
N GLY A 85 -5.22 4.52 15.80
CA GLY A 85 -3.96 5.23 15.93
C GLY A 85 -3.45 5.72 14.58
N LYS A 86 -2.73 6.84 14.59
CA LYS A 86 -2.12 7.41 13.39
C LYS A 86 -0.83 8.13 13.78
N PHE A 87 0.27 7.83 13.06
CA PHE A 87 1.61 8.25 13.46
C PHE A 87 2.33 8.94 12.31
N LYS A 88 3.43 9.66 12.65
CA LYS A 88 4.30 10.22 11.61
C LYS A 88 4.69 9.12 10.60
N PRO A 89 4.77 9.49 9.32
CA PRO A 89 4.69 10.84 8.76
C PRO A 89 3.26 11.36 8.50
N SER A 90 2.23 10.57 8.73
CA SER A 90 0.84 10.92 8.39
C SER A 90 0.07 11.61 9.53
N ALA A 91 0.66 11.74 10.72
CA ALA A 91 0.10 12.46 11.88
C ALA A 91 1.21 13.06 12.75
N GLN A 92 0.85 13.77 13.83
CA GLN A 92 1.82 14.42 14.73
C GLN A 92 2.57 13.44 15.63
N PRO A 93 1.94 12.42 16.28
CA PRO A 93 2.65 11.47 17.12
C PRO A 93 3.74 10.75 16.33
N ASN A 94 4.93 10.60 16.92
CA ASN A 94 6.01 9.83 16.32
C ASN A 94 6.03 8.39 16.84
N ILE A 95 6.91 7.55 16.30
CA ILE A 95 6.98 6.12 16.65
C ILE A 95 7.38 5.90 18.13
N ASN A 96 8.13 6.83 18.73
CA ASN A 96 8.48 6.76 20.14
C ASN A 96 7.24 7.02 21.02
N THR A 97 6.48 8.08 20.69
CA THR A 97 5.20 8.37 21.36
C THR A 97 4.25 7.17 21.25
N TYR A 98 4.18 6.55 20.07
CA TYR A 98 3.40 5.33 19.87
C TYR A 98 3.87 4.18 20.77
N HIS A 99 5.17 3.95 20.86
CA HIS A 99 5.73 2.90 21.73
C HIS A 99 5.38 3.16 23.20
N GLN A 100 5.55 4.39 23.66
CA GLN A 100 5.23 4.79 25.05
C GLN A 100 3.73 4.68 25.37
N ALA A 101 2.87 4.85 24.38
CA ALA A 101 1.42 4.68 24.51
C ALA A 101 0.96 3.21 24.60
N GLY A 102 1.92 2.25 24.60
CA GLY A 102 1.66 0.81 24.66
C GLY A 102 1.96 0.05 23.38
N GLY A 103 2.21 0.75 22.27
CA GLY A 103 2.71 0.20 20.99
C GLY A 103 1.80 -0.84 20.35
N VAL A 104 2.43 -1.86 19.74
CA VAL A 104 1.72 -2.94 19.04
C VAL A 104 0.75 -3.71 19.95
N PRO A 105 1.16 -4.12 21.17
CA PRO A 105 0.25 -4.83 22.08
C PRO A 105 -1.01 -4.03 22.42
N ALA A 106 -0.87 -2.71 22.66
CA ALA A 106 -2.00 -1.84 22.98
C ALA A 106 -3.00 -1.72 21.83
N VAL A 107 -2.52 -1.60 20.56
CA VAL A 107 -3.40 -1.60 19.40
C VAL A 107 -4.10 -2.95 19.24
N LEU A 108 -3.36 -4.07 19.31
CA LEU A 108 -3.95 -5.42 19.21
C LEU A 108 -4.99 -5.67 20.31
N SER A 109 -4.72 -5.24 21.54
CA SER A 109 -5.69 -5.31 22.63
C SER A 109 -6.94 -4.45 22.35
N THR A 110 -6.75 -3.23 21.80
CA THR A 110 -7.85 -2.32 21.49
C THR A 110 -8.78 -2.87 20.41
N ILE A 111 -8.22 -3.53 19.39
CA ILE A 111 -9.01 -4.12 18.29
C ILE A 111 -9.26 -5.64 18.45
N ARG A 112 -9.10 -6.19 19.67
CA ARG A 112 -9.14 -7.65 19.90
C ARG A 112 -10.38 -8.34 19.33
N ASP A 113 -11.53 -7.70 19.39
CA ASP A 113 -12.81 -8.26 18.92
C ASP A 113 -12.88 -8.38 17.37
N TYR A 114 -11.96 -7.75 16.67
CA TYR A 114 -11.80 -7.90 15.22
C TYR A 114 -10.82 -9.01 14.86
N LEU A 115 -10.03 -9.55 15.82
CA LEU A 115 -8.92 -10.46 15.55
C LEU A 115 -9.32 -11.93 15.72
N ASP A 116 -8.62 -12.82 15.00
CA ASP A 116 -8.61 -14.24 15.32
C ASP A 116 -7.57 -14.50 16.41
N LEU A 117 -8.05 -14.70 17.64
CA LEU A 117 -7.20 -14.87 18.82
C LEU A 117 -6.54 -16.25 18.89
N SER A 118 -6.96 -17.21 18.07
CA SER A 118 -6.41 -18.57 18.04
C SER A 118 -5.08 -18.67 17.27
N VAL A 119 -4.62 -17.58 16.67
CA VAL A 119 -3.38 -17.57 15.88
C VAL A 119 -2.17 -17.89 16.77
N PRO A 120 -1.34 -18.89 16.39
CA PRO A 120 -0.15 -19.24 17.14
C PRO A 120 0.94 -18.17 17.00
N LEU A 121 1.71 -17.97 18.06
CA LEU A 121 2.85 -17.05 18.10
C LEU A 121 4.18 -17.81 18.09
N SER A 122 5.18 -17.30 17.39
CA SER A 122 6.49 -17.94 17.26
C SER A 122 7.28 -18.02 18.58
N PHE A 123 6.93 -17.19 19.54
CA PHE A 123 7.51 -17.23 20.90
C PHE A 123 6.68 -18.07 21.90
N GLY A 124 5.63 -18.73 21.43
CA GLY A 124 4.79 -19.66 22.20
C GLY A 124 3.38 -19.14 22.46
N GLY A 125 2.45 -20.06 22.62
CA GLY A 125 1.04 -19.76 22.85
C GLY A 125 0.32 -19.18 21.65
N THR A 126 -0.85 -18.59 21.93
CA THR A 126 -1.72 -17.92 20.96
C THR A 126 -1.76 -16.42 21.18
N LEU A 127 -2.26 -15.66 20.19
CA LEU A 127 -2.47 -14.22 20.32
C LEU A 127 -3.42 -13.92 21.51
N GLY A 128 -4.46 -14.74 21.72
CA GLY A 128 -5.39 -14.59 22.84
C GLY A 128 -4.70 -14.68 24.18
N GLU A 129 -3.94 -15.76 24.39
CA GLU A 129 -3.17 -15.98 25.63
C GLU A 129 -2.17 -14.85 25.88
N PHE A 130 -1.49 -14.38 24.82
CA PHE A 130 -0.58 -13.24 24.93
C PHE A 130 -1.30 -11.97 25.42
N LEU A 131 -2.44 -11.63 24.82
CA LEU A 131 -3.20 -10.43 25.18
C LEU A 131 -3.84 -10.51 26.57
N GLU A 132 -4.11 -11.72 27.08
CA GLU A 132 -4.66 -11.94 28.43
C GLU A 132 -3.59 -11.81 29.52
N HIS A 133 -2.37 -12.22 29.25
CA HIS A 133 -1.30 -12.27 30.24
C HIS A 133 -0.33 -11.08 30.19
N ALA A 134 -0.32 -10.33 29.09
CA ALA A 134 0.55 -9.17 28.96
C ALA A 134 0.04 -7.98 29.80
N ASP A 135 0.93 -7.36 30.57
CA ASP A 135 0.65 -6.07 31.23
C ASP A 135 0.67 -4.93 30.19
N ILE A 136 -0.50 -4.68 29.60
CA ILE A 136 -0.64 -3.72 28.51
C ILE A 136 -1.21 -2.42 29.07
N GLN A 137 -0.36 -1.40 29.16
CA GLN A 137 -0.77 -0.04 29.48
C GLN A 137 -1.12 0.71 28.18
N ILE A 138 -2.26 1.40 28.15
CA ILE A 138 -2.74 2.10 26.95
C ILE A 138 -2.95 3.58 27.25
N ASP A 139 -2.18 4.43 26.57
CA ASP A 139 -2.47 5.88 26.55
C ASP A 139 -3.55 6.17 25.51
N ARG A 140 -4.75 6.42 25.99
CA ARG A 140 -5.95 6.70 25.17
C ARG A 140 -5.90 8.05 24.46
N SER A 141 -4.99 8.95 24.81
CA SER A 141 -4.78 10.19 24.06
C SER A 141 -4.03 9.97 22.73
N ILE A 142 -3.38 8.79 22.56
CA ILE A 142 -2.58 8.42 21.39
C ILE A 142 -3.18 7.23 20.67
N ILE A 143 -3.63 6.20 21.41
CA ILE A 143 -4.29 5.01 20.87
C ILE A 143 -5.76 5.07 21.34
N HIS A 144 -6.62 5.55 20.45
CA HIS A 144 -8.04 5.77 20.70
C HIS A 144 -8.78 4.44 20.98
N ASP A 145 -9.94 4.54 21.58
CA ASP A 145 -10.85 3.39 21.74
C ASP A 145 -11.61 3.11 20.43
N VAL A 146 -12.09 1.87 20.25
CA VAL A 146 -12.91 1.51 19.08
C VAL A 146 -14.28 2.20 19.09
N THR A 147 -14.74 2.69 20.24
CA THR A 147 -15.97 3.46 20.40
C THR A 147 -15.79 4.95 20.09
N ASP A 148 -14.54 5.45 20.07
CA ASP A 148 -14.19 6.83 19.72
C ASP A 148 -12.94 6.84 18.80
N PRO A 149 -13.03 6.25 17.62
CA PRO A 149 -11.89 6.09 16.73
C PRO A 149 -11.56 7.38 15.97
N LEU A 150 -10.33 7.50 15.47
CA LEU A 150 -9.92 8.58 14.56
C LEU A 150 -10.72 8.53 13.24
N TYR A 151 -11.03 7.33 12.75
CA TYR A 151 -11.89 7.07 11.59
C TYR A 151 -12.71 5.80 11.87
N PRO A 152 -14.02 5.81 11.62
CA PRO A 152 -14.88 4.66 11.93
C PRO A 152 -14.68 3.46 10.99
N HIS A 153 -14.00 3.67 9.86
CA HIS A 153 -13.79 2.68 8.81
C HIS A 153 -12.30 2.57 8.48
N GLY A 154 -11.94 1.56 7.68
CA GLY A 154 -10.56 1.31 7.26
C GLY A 154 -9.90 2.50 6.53
N CYS A 155 -8.59 2.57 6.66
CA CYS A 155 -7.81 3.71 6.16
C CYS A 155 -7.49 3.66 4.66
N PHE A 156 -7.75 2.53 3.97
CA PHE A 156 -7.42 2.32 2.56
C PHE A 156 -8.67 2.27 1.68
N GLY A 157 -8.52 2.71 0.45
CA GLY A 157 -9.44 2.45 -0.65
C GLY A 157 -8.80 1.48 -1.65
N VAL A 158 -9.56 0.50 -2.10
CA VAL A 158 -9.23 -0.33 -3.27
C VAL A 158 -10.18 0.10 -4.38
N LEU A 159 -9.64 0.79 -5.38
CA LEU A 159 -10.43 1.40 -6.44
C LEU A 159 -10.47 0.48 -7.66
N LYS A 160 -11.62 0.47 -8.35
CA LYS A 160 -11.82 -0.19 -9.63
C LYS A 160 -12.45 0.76 -10.64
N GLY A 161 -12.32 0.45 -11.92
CA GLY A 161 -12.88 1.22 -13.01
C GLY A 161 -12.16 0.95 -14.32
N ASN A 162 -12.50 1.72 -15.35
CA ASN A 162 -11.88 1.51 -16.65
C ASN A 162 -10.38 1.87 -16.70
N LEU A 163 -9.86 2.64 -15.72
CA LEU A 163 -8.43 2.88 -15.56
C LEU A 163 -7.72 1.79 -14.72
N ALA A 164 -8.45 1.09 -13.86
CA ALA A 164 -7.90 0.10 -12.96
C ALA A 164 -8.78 -1.17 -12.90
N PRO A 165 -8.93 -1.93 -14.00
CA PRO A 165 -9.83 -3.07 -14.03
C PRO A 165 -9.43 -4.20 -13.07
N LEU A 166 -8.14 -4.35 -12.75
CA LEU A 166 -7.65 -5.31 -11.76
C LEU A 166 -7.43 -4.67 -10.38
N GLY A 167 -7.54 -3.34 -10.28
CA GLY A 167 -7.50 -2.59 -9.03
C GLY A 167 -6.42 -1.52 -8.98
N ALA A 168 -6.61 -0.61 -8.04
CA ALA A 168 -5.67 0.42 -7.62
C ALA A 168 -5.86 0.68 -6.13
N VAL A 169 -4.91 1.33 -5.48
CA VAL A 169 -4.95 1.56 -4.04
C VAL A 169 -4.72 3.02 -3.67
N VAL A 170 -5.40 3.46 -2.63
CA VAL A 170 -5.23 4.81 -2.07
C VAL A 170 -5.28 4.77 -0.56
N LYS A 171 -4.54 5.65 0.10
CA LYS A 171 -4.63 5.87 1.55
C LYS A 171 -5.66 6.96 1.84
N LYS A 172 -6.94 6.59 2.04
CA LYS A 172 -8.04 7.52 2.30
C LYS A 172 -7.78 8.43 3.50
N SER A 173 -7.18 7.90 4.57
CA SER A 173 -6.86 8.66 5.78
C SER A 173 -5.82 9.77 5.56
N GLY A 174 -5.21 9.88 4.40
CA GLY A 174 -4.31 10.95 3.99
C GLY A 174 -4.94 12.00 3.06
N VAL A 175 -6.21 11.81 2.69
CA VAL A 175 -6.93 12.66 1.73
C VAL A 175 -7.87 13.61 2.47
N ASP A 176 -7.88 14.87 2.07
CA ASP A 176 -8.86 15.85 2.56
C ASP A 176 -10.26 15.43 2.07
N PRO A 177 -11.31 15.39 2.92
CA PRO A 177 -12.65 14.97 2.50
C PRO A 177 -13.21 15.70 1.27
N LYS A 178 -12.85 16.97 1.05
CA LYS A 178 -13.25 17.71 -0.15
C LYS A 178 -12.69 17.15 -1.45
N MET A 179 -11.65 16.32 -1.39
CA MET A 179 -11.00 15.64 -2.52
C MET A 179 -11.45 14.17 -2.69
N TYR A 180 -12.44 13.73 -1.92
CA TYR A 180 -12.97 12.36 -2.06
C TYR A 180 -13.67 12.13 -3.40
N HIS A 181 -14.24 13.22 -3.95
CA HIS A 181 -14.77 13.24 -5.32
C HIS A 181 -13.95 14.25 -6.13
N HIS A 182 -13.08 13.75 -6.98
CA HIS A 182 -12.22 14.60 -7.79
C HIS A 182 -12.38 14.27 -9.28
N THR A 183 -12.64 15.30 -10.07
CA THR A 183 -12.72 15.21 -11.54
C THR A 183 -11.86 16.30 -12.14
N GLY A 184 -10.93 15.92 -13.04
CA GLY A 184 -10.03 16.90 -13.62
C GLY A 184 -9.30 16.41 -14.85
N PRO A 185 -8.68 17.36 -15.60
CA PRO A 185 -7.88 17.03 -16.76
C PRO A 185 -6.57 16.35 -16.38
N ALA A 186 -6.22 15.32 -17.13
CA ALA A 186 -4.95 14.62 -17.02
C ALA A 186 -3.79 15.49 -17.50
N VAL A 187 -2.66 15.44 -16.80
CA VAL A 187 -1.34 15.86 -17.29
C VAL A 187 -0.45 14.63 -17.21
N VAL A 188 0.00 14.11 -18.35
CA VAL A 188 0.61 12.77 -18.45
C VAL A 188 2.12 12.87 -18.55
N PHE A 189 2.79 11.98 -17.80
CA PHE A 189 4.24 11.81 -17.73
C PHE A 189 4.61 10.33 -17.83
N ASP A 190 5.72 10.05 -18.51
CA ASP A 190 6.22 8.68 -18.70
C ASP A 190 7.31 8.28 -17.71
N SER A 191 7.63 9.15 -16.72
CA SER A 191 8.58 8.86 -15.65
C SER A 191 8.40 9.80 -14.45
N GLU A 192 8.95 9.41 -13.28
CA GLU A 192 9.04 10.29 -12.10
C GLU A 192 9.91 11.53 -12.38
N GLU A 193 10.95 11.39 -13.18
CA GLU A 193 11.84 12.49 -13.57
C GLU A 193 11.09 13.57 -14.33
N GLU A 194 10.25 13.20 -15.29
CA GLU A 194 9.46 14.16 -16.07
C GLU A 194 8.49 14.95 -15.20
N VAL A 195 7.74 14.31 -14.31
CA VAL A 195 6.83 15.02 -13.40
C VAL A 195 7.58 15.87 -12.39
N ARG A 196 8.74 15.44 -11.89
CA ARG A 196 9.59 16.25 -11.02
C ARG A 196 10.05 17.53 -11.73
N ASP A 197 10.57 17.41 -12.94
CA ASP A 197 11.08 18.55 -13.71
C ASP A 197 9.95 19.50 -14.11
N TYR A 198 8.77 18.95 -14.42
CA TYR A 198 7.55 19.75 -14.64
C TYR A 198 7.19 20.56 -13.37
N LEU A 199 7.15 19.94 -12.21
CA LEU A 199 6.82 20.59 -10.93
C LEU A 199 7.83 21.68 -10.55
N LEU A 200 9.09 21.55 -10.97
CA LEU A 200 10.13 22.55 -10.73
C LEU A 200 10.02 23.79 -11.64
N THR A 201 9.49 23.62 -12.84
CA THR A 201 9.60 24.62 -13.90
C THR A 201 8.25 25.16 -14.37
N GLN A 202 7.17 24.45 -14.12
CA GLN A 202 5.84 24.80 -14.59
C GLN A 202 4.87 25.01 -13.43
N LYS A 203 3.84 25.81 -13.68
CA LYS A 203 2.73 26.00 -12.76
C LYS A 203 1.70 24.90 -12.98
N VAL A 204 1.42 24.12 -11.95
CA VAL A 204 0.35 23.12 -11.96
C VAL A 204 -0.98 23.82 -11.72
N GLU A 205 -1.95 23.61 -12.60
CA GLU A 205 -3.29 24.16 -12.43
C GLU A 205 -4.08 23.33 -11.37
N PRO A 206 -4.68 24.01 -10.38
CA PRO A 206 -5.59 23.34 -9.45
C PRO A 206 -6.70 22.58 -10.19
N GLY A 207 -7.08 21.42 -9.69
CA GLY A 207 -8.07 20.56 -10.32
C GLY A 207 -7.47 19.52 -11.28
N SER A 208 -6.18 19.62 -11.63
CA SER A 208 -5.51 18.65 -12.50
C SER A 208 -5.32 17.27 -11.85
N VAL A 209 -5.17 16.26 -12.69
CA VAL A 209 -4.74 14.89 -12.31
C VAL A 209 -3.39 14.61 -12.98
N LEU A 210 -2.32 14.52 -12.20
CA LEU A 210 -1.00 14.12 -12.68
C LEU A 210 -0.97 12.60 -12.87
N VAL A 211 -0.74 12.16 -14.09
CA VAL A 211 -0.70 10.76 -14.48
C VAL A 211 0.75 10.36 -14.73
N ILE A 212 1.32 9.54 -13.85
CA ILE A 212 2.69 9.04 -13.97
C ILE A 212 2.62 7.56 -14.29
N ARG A 213 3.08 7.17 -15.46
CA ARG A 213 2.97 5.81 -15.98
C ARG A 213 4.33 5.20 -16.28
N TYR A 214 4.35 3.88 -16.48
CA TYR A 214 5.55 3.07 -16.69
C TYR A 214 6.49 3.00 -15.48
N GLU A 215 5.95 3.21 -14.28
CA GLU A 215 6.64 3.08 -12.99
C GLU A 215 6.20 1.82 -12.22
N GLY A 216 5.38 0.98 -12.85
CA GLY A 216 4.93 -0.30 -12.31
C GLY A 216 6.03 -1.37 -12.25
N PRO A 217 5.69 -2.61 -11.82
CA PRO A 217 6.66 -3.70 -11.65
C PRO A 217 7.58 -3.94 -12.82
N LYS A 218 7.08 -3.82 -14.05
CA LYS A 218 7.83 -4.04 -15.30
C LYS A 218 8.35 -2.74 -15.91
N GLY A 219 7.53 -1.71 -15.92
CA GLY A 219 7.87 -0.42 -16.51
C GLY A 219 9.02 0.26 -15.78
N GLY A 220 8.91 0.39 -14.45
CA GLY A 220 9.98 0.80 -13.55
C GLY A 220 10.46 -0.40 -12.72
N PRO A 221 11.40 -1.24 -13.22
CA PRO A 221 11.72 -2.52 -12.58
C PRO A 221 11.97 -2.42 -11.09
N GLY A 222 11.15 -3.15 -10.30
CA GLY A 222 11.10 -3.07 -8.85
C GLY A 222 9.94 -2.22 -8.31
N MET A 223 9.08 -1.69 -9.20
CA MET A 223 7.87 -0.91 -8.85
C MET A 223 8.23 0.34 -8.04
N ARG A 224 8.60 1.38 -8.72
CA ARG A 224 9.14 2.62 -8.15
C ARG A 224 8.18 3.31 -7.18
N GLU A 225 8.73 3.90 -6.11
CA GLU A 225 7.98 4.69 -5.13
C GLU A 225 8.16 6.19 -5.40
N LEU A 226 7.07 6.85 -5.83
CA LEU A 226 7.06 8.26 -6.25
C LEU A 226 6.93 9.19 -5.03
N SER A 227 7.99 9.29 -4.24
CA SER A 227 7.99 10.12 -3.03
C SER A 227 8.28 11.60 -3.31
N ILE A 228 9.12 11.88 -4.31
CA ILE A 228 9.55 13.25 -4.64
C ILE A 228 8.39 14.09 -5.16
N PRO A 229 7.66 13.72 -6.23
CA PRO A 229 6.54 14.52 -6.72
C PRO A 229 5.44 14.71 -5.65
N ALA A 230 5.16 13.68 -4.86
CA ALA A 230 4.17 13.77 -3.79
C ALA A 230 4.57 14.78 -2.71
N ALA A 231 5.85 14.79 -2.30
CA ALA A 231 6.38 15.76 -1.36
C ALA A 231 6.37 17.19 -1.92
N MET A 232 6.67 17.35 -3.22
CA MET A 232 6.63 18.64 -3.90
C MET A 232 5.22 19.23 -3.92
N LEU A 233 4.18 18.44 -4.25
CA LEU A 233 2.79 18.90 -4.20
C LEU A 233 2.36 19.33 -2.80
N VAL A 234 2.81 18.63 -1.77
CA VAL A 234 2.56 19.02 -0.38
C VAL A 234 3.27 20.35 -0.06
N GLY A 235 4.53 20.49 -0.47
CA GLY A 235 5.31 21.72 -0.28
C GLY A 235 4.71 22.94 -1.00
N MET A 236 4.08 22.72 -2.16
CA MET A 236 3.36 23.74 -2.94
C MET A 236 1.95 24.05 -2.39
N GLY A 237 1.44 23.27 -1.41
CA GLY A 237 0.07 23.39 -0.92
C GLY A 237 -1.00 22.86 -1.88
N LEU A 238 -0.61 22.13 -2.93
CA LEU A 238 -1.50 21.64 -3.99
C LEU A 238 -2.14 20.28 -3.70
N HIS A 239 -1.72 19.58 -2.66
CA HIS A 239 -2.23 18.25 -2.27
C HIS A 239 -3.73 18.24 -1.91
N THR A 240 -4.36 19.40 -1.81
CA THR A 240 -5.80 19.58 -1.57
C THR A 240 -6.57 20.06 -2.79
N SER A 241 -5.95 20.07 -3.98
CA SER A 241 -6.55 20.51 -5.23
C SER A 241 -6.05 19.77 -6.48
N VAL A 242 -4.97 18.99 -6.35
CA VAL A 242 -4.38 18.20 -7.44
C VAL A 242 -4.31 16.74 -7.01
N ALA A 243 -4.73 15.83 -7.87
CA ALA A 243 -4.59 14.39 -7.68
C ALA A 243 -3.35 13.85 -8.41
N MET A 244 -2.82 12.72 -7.93
CA MET A 244 -1.80 11.94 -8.65
C MET A 244 -2.23 10.50 -8.79
N ILE A 245 -1.98 9.91 -9.97
CA ILE A 245 -2.25 8.50 -10.22
C ILE A 245 -1.05 7.84 -10.92
N THR A 246 -0.76 6.58 -10.58
CA THR A 246 0.39 5.84 -11.12
C THR A 246 0.20 4.32 -11.06
N ASP A 247 0.87 3.62 -11.96
CA ASP A 247 1.08 2.17 -11.86
C ASP A 247 2.24 1.78 -10.91
N GLY A 248 3.03 2.77 -10.47
CA GLY A 248 4.02 2.65 -9.41
C GLY A 248 3.42 2.72 -8.00
N ARG A 249 4.23 3.15 -7.03
CA ARG A 249 3.85 3.24 -5.61
C ARG A 249 3.92 4.67 -5.10
N PHE A 250 3.18 4.91 -4.01
CA PHE A 250 3.34 6.11 -3.18
C PHE A 250 3.81 5.74 -1.78
N SER A 251 4.55 6.67 -1.17
CA SER A 251 5.02 6.56 0.21
C SER A 251 3.87 6.65 1.22
N GLY A 252 4.03 6.03 2.38
CA GLY A 252 3.12 6.17 3.52
C GLY A 252 3.00 7.62 4.04
N ALA A 253 3.93 8.50 3.66
CA ALA A 253 3.94 9.94 3.97
C ALA A 253 3.04 10.77 3.06
N THR A 254 2.56 10.20 1.95
CA THR A 254 1.80 10.89 0.92
C THR A 254 0.51 11.48 1.45
N ARG A 255 0.19 12.71 1.03
CA ARG A 255 -1.05 13.44 1.32
C ARG A 255 -1.74 13.79 0.02
N GLY A 256 -3.07 13.88 0.08
CA GLY A 256 -3.93 14.11 -1.09
C GLY A 256 -4.31 12.81 -1.80
N PRO A 257 -5.16 12.89 -2.85
CA PRO A 257 -5.62 11.73 -3.61
C PRO A 257 -4.50 11.19 -4.50
N CYS A 258 -3.63 10.38 -3.91
CA CYS A 258 -2.54 9.68 -4.58
C CYS A 258 -2.92 8.21 -4.75
N VAL A 259 -3.37 7.84 -5.94
CA VAL A 259 -3.80 6.49 -6.30
C VAL A 259 -2.65 5.76 -6.98
N GLY A 260 -2.12 4.74 -6.33
CA GLY A 260 -1.04 3.90 -6.85
C GLY A 260 -1.46 2.48 -7.18
N HIS A 261 -0.51 1.67 -7.60
CA HIS A 261 -0.70 0.26 -7.94
C HIS A 261 -1.77 0.03 -9.03
N ILE A 262 -1.96 0.99 -9.94
CA ILE A 262 -2.95 0.85 -11.02
C ILE A 262 -2.58 -0.38 -11.86
N THR A 263 -3.51 -1.32 -11.95
CA THR A 263 -3.29 -2.61 -12.62
C THR A 263 -4.43 -2.92 -13.59
N PRO A 264 -4.09 -3.42 -14.82
CA PRO A 264 -2.75 -3.71 -15.37
C PRO A 264 -1.89 -2.46 -15.56
N GLU A 265 -0.57 -2.59 -15.34
CA GLU A 265 0.37 -1.47 -15.52
C GLU A 265 0.49 -1.03 -16.99
N ALA A 266 0.92 0.21 -17.23
CA ALA A 266 1.07 0.76 -18.57
C ALA A 266 2.05 -0.05 -19.45
N TRP A 267 3.09 -0.65 -18.85
CA TRP A 267 4.05 -1.49 -19.57
C TRP A 267 3.39 -2.73 -20.20
N ASP A 268 2.41 -3.29 -19.55
CA ASP A 268 1.63 -4.43 -20.07
C ASP A 268 0.49 -4.00 -21.00
N GLY A 269 0.42 -2.72 -21.38
CA GLY A 269 -0.64 -2.16 -22.20
C GLY A 269 -1.93 -1.91 -21.43
N GLY A 270 -1.85 -1.77 -20.11
CA GLY A 270 -2.98 -1.40 -19.27
C GLY A 270 -3.58 -0.03 -19.65
N PRO A 271 -4.81 0.27 -19.20
CA PRO A 271 -5.54 1.46 -19.62
C PRO A 271 -4.80 2.78 -19.34
N LEU A 272 -3.95 2.81 -18.33
CA LEU A 272 -3.14 4.00 -18.01
C LEU A 272 -2.23 4.41 -19.18
N ALA A 273 -1.74 3.45 -19.99
CA ALA A 273 -0.96 3.73 -21.19
C ALA A 273 -1.74 4.50 -22.27
N LEU A 274 -3.06 4.46 -22.24
CA LEU A 274 -3.95 5.03 -23.24
C LEU A 274 -4.32 6.48 -22.94
N VAL A 275 -4.09 6.94 -21.70
CA VAL A 275 -4.44 8.30 -21.25
C VAL A 275 -3.55 9.32 -21.95
N LYS A 276 -4.18 10.41 -22.42
CA LYS A 276 -3.50 11.56 -23.02
C LYS A 276 -3.74 12.81 -22.18
N THR A 277 -2.79 13.74 -22.20
CA THR A 277 -2.98 15.05 -21.56
C THR A 277 -4.26 15.72 -22.08
N GLY A 278 -5.09 16.19 -21.16
CA GLY A 278 -6.40 16.77 -21.42
C GLY A 278 -7.58 15.79 -21.24
N ASP A 279 -7.36 14.49 -21.18
CA ASP A 279 -8.42 13.52 -20.86
C ASP A 279 -8.97 13.78 -19.46
N ILE A 280 -10.27 13.61 -19.28
CA ILE A 280 -10.90 13.83 -17.97
C ILE A 280 -10.87 12.55 -17.16
N ILE A 281 -10.27 12.63 -15.98
CA ILE A 281 -10.21 11.54 -15.01
C ILE A 281 -11.14 11.84 -13.85
N GLU A 282 -11.86 10.83 -13.41
CA GLU A 282 -12.80 10.86 -12.31
C GLU A 282 -12.36 9.87 -11.23
N ILE A 283 -12.18 10.37 -10.00
CA ILE A 283 -11.82 9.60 -8.81
C ILE A 283 -12.93 9.78 -7.79
N ASP A 284 -13.55 8.69 -7.37
CA ASP A 284 -14.55 8.66 -6.32
C ASP A 284 -14.09 7.71 -5.21
N LEU A 285 -13.65 8.27 -4.09
CA LEU A 285 -13.14 7.50 -2.97
C LEU A 285 -14.28 6.90 -2.11
N ASP A 286 -15.49 7.41 -2.18
CA ASP A 286 -16.63 6.84 -1.48
C ASP A 286 -17.15 5.61 -2.22
N ALA A 287 -17.32 5.72 -3.53
CA ALA A 287 -17.67 4.59 -4.40
C ALA A 287 -16.50 3.64 -4.67
N ASN A 288 -15.26 4.02 -4.31
CA ASN A 288 -14.03 3.30 -4.67
C ASN A 288 -13.87 3.08 -6.16
N THR A 289 -14.04 4.13 -6.97
CA THR A 289 -13.89 4.06 -8.42
C THR A 289 -12.84 5.02 -8.96
N ILE A 290 -12.22 4.62 -10.09
CA ILE A 290 -11.31 5.46 -10.87
C ILE A 290 -11.54 5.23 -12.36
N ASN A 291 -11.87 6.30 -13.08
CA ASN A 291 -12.24 6.20 -14.49
C ASN A 291 -11.64 7.33 -15.31
N VAL A 292 -11.37 7.07 -16.57
CA VAL A 292 -11.22 8.10 -17.60
C VAL A 292 -12.54 8.22 -18.38
N LYS A 293 -12.95 9.44 -18.69
CA LYS A 293 -14.19 9.70 -19.47
C LYS A 293 -13.96 9.47 -20.96
N LEU A 294 -13.71 8.22 -21.31
CA LEU A 294 -13.58 7.70 -22.67
C LEU A 294 -14.46 6.46 -22.79
N THR A 295 -14.98 6.25 -24.00
CA THR A 295 -15.71 5.01 -24.30
C THR A 295 -14.75 3.84 -24.50
N ASP A 296 -15.26 2.62 -24.45
CA ASP A 296 -14.46 1.42 -24.70
C ASP A 296 -13.91 1.41 -26.14
N GLU A 297 -14.67 1.94 -27.11
CA GLU A 297 -14.25 2.07 -28.50
C GLU A 297 -13.08 3.05 -28.66
N GLU A 298 -13.11 4.19 -27.92
CA GLU A 298 -12.01 5.16 -27.91
C GLU A 298 -10.76 4.57 -27.29
N LEU A 299 -10.88 3.87 -26.15
CA LEU A 299 -9.78 3.16 -25.50
C LEU A 299 -9.19 2.11 -26.44
N GLU A 300 -10.01 1.32 -27.11
CA GLU A 300 -9.56 0.29 -28.05
C GLU A 300 -8.85 0.89 -29.27
N ALA A 301 -9.37 1.99 -29.79
CA ALA A 301 -8.73 2.72 -30.90
C ALA A 301 -7.33 3.21 -30.52
N ARG A 302 -7.13 3.69 -29.30
CA ARG A 302 -5.85 4.23 -28.81
C ARG A 302 -4.77 3.17 -28.62
N LYS A 303 -5.13 1.90 -28.41
CA LYS A 303 -4.16 0.80 -28.25
C LYS A 303 -3.19 0.67 -29.43
N LYS A 304 -3.62 1.02 -30.61
CA LYS A 304 -2.79 0.96 -31.84
C LYS A 304 -1.65 1.97 -31.85
N ASP A 305 -1.80 3.07 -31.09
CA ASP A 305 -0.88 4.19 -31.08
C ASP A 305 0.09 4.18 -29.90
N VAL A 306 -0.10 3.23 -28.95
CA VAL A 306 0.73 3.15 -27.73
C VAL A 306 2.16 2.77 -28.10
N LYS A 307 3.09 3.62 -27.70
CA LYS A 307 4.53 3.33 -27.77
C LYS A 307 5.08 3.28 -26.36
N ARG A 308 5.69 2.16 -26.01
CA ARG A 308 6.45 2.08 -24.74
C ARG A 308 7.66 3.00 -24.79
N PRO A 309 7.96 3.71 -23.70
CA PRO A 309 9.20 4.47 -23.60
C PRO A 309 10.41 3.53 -23.59
N ASP A 310 11.58 4.05 -24.01
CA ASP A 310 12.84 3.30 -23.98
C ASP A 310 13.42 3.28 -22.55
N HIS A 311 12.73 2.61 -21.63
CA HIS A 311 13.23 2.36 -20.29
C HIS A 311 14.19 1.18 -20.32
N LYS A 312 15.47 1.46 -20.55
CA LYS A 312 16.52 0.44 -20.64
C LYS A 312 16.63 -0.34 -19.34
N ALA A 313 16.51 -1.64 -19.43
CA ALA A 313 16.84 -2.57 -18.35
C ALA A 313 17.81 -3.61 -18.89
N THR A 314 18.92 -3.82 -18.19
CA THR A 314 19.96 -4.76 -18.57
C THR A 314 20.22 -5.78 -17.47
N GLY A 315 20.83 -6.91 -17.82
CA GLY A 315 21.20 -7.93 -16.84
C GLY A 315 20.01 -8.43 -16.02
N MET A 316 20.16 -8.43 -14.70
CA MET A 316 19.17 -8.91 -13.74
C MET A 316 17.84 -8.13 -13.82
N LEU A 317 17.89 -6.81 -14.02
CA LEU A 317 16.67 -6.01 -14.13
C LEU A 317 15.83 -6.37 -15.36
N ASN A 318 16.48 -6.76 -16.46
CA ASN A 318 15.77 -7.24 -17.64
C ASN A 318 15.14 -8.61 -17.39
N ALA A 319 15.83 -9.53 -16.72
CA ALA A 319 15.28 -10.82 -16.31
C ALA A 319 14.09 -10.64 -15.36
N TYR A 320 14.20 -9.77 -14.37
CA TYR A 320 13.12 -9.41 -13.45
C TYR A 320 11.88 -8.89 -14.20
N ARG A 321 12.05 -7.92 -15.13
CA ARG A 321 10.96 -7.37 -15.94
C ARG A 321 10.15 -8.44 -16.67
N HIS A 322 10.80 -9.50 -17.16
CA HIS A 322 10.12 -10.56 -17.88
C HIS A 322 9.42 -11.58 -16.96
N GLY A 323 9.86 -11.70 -15.71
CA GLY A 323 9.36 -12.71 -14.78
C GLY A 323 8.45 -12.18 -13.67
N VAL A 324 8.37 -10.87 -13.47
CA VAL A 324 7.57 -10.27 -12.39
C VAL A 324 6.07 -10.28 -12.71
N SER A 325 5.25 -10.55 -11.69
CA SER A 325 3.79 -10.46 -11.76
C SER A 325 3.31 -9.01 -11.64
N GLY A 326 2.02 -8.78 -11.94
CA GLY A 326 1.37 -7.50 -11.70
C GLY A 326 1.27 -7.15 -10.20
N ALA A 327 0.96 -5.88 -9.92
CA ALA A 327 0.80 -5.39 -8.55
C ALA A 327 -0.41 -6.03 -7.83
N ASP A 328 -1.43 -6.45 -8.57
CA ASP A 328 -2.58 -7.22 -8.08
C ASP A 328 -2.21 -8.58 -7.47
N LYS A 329 -1.01 -9.09 -7.80
CA LYS A 329 -0.41 -10.32 -7.26
C LYS A 329 0.84 -10.07 -6.41
N GLY A 330 1.05 -8.82 -6.01
CA GLY A 330 2.17 -8.44 -5.13
C GLY A 330 3.49 -8.15 -5.83
N ALA A 331 3.52 -8.02 -7.16
CA ALA A 331 4.75 -7.77 -7.94
C ALA A 331 5.87 -8.78 -7.60
N VAL A 332 5.52 -10.06 -7.55
CA VAL A 332 6.44 -11.15 -7.21
C VAL A 332 7.16 -11.63 -8.46
N TRP A 333 8.45 -11.87 -8.34
CA TRP A 333 9.19 -12.61 -9.36
C TRP A 333 8.82 -14.08 -9.24
N LEU A 334 7.91 -14.50 -10.11
CA LEU A 334 7.39 -15.88 -10.10
C LEU A 334 8.47 -16.81 -10.64
N TYR A 335 8.95 -17.69 -9.77
CA TYR A 335 9.69 -18.86 -10.20
C TYR A 335 8.73 -19.76 -10.99
N ARG A 336 8.92 -19.90 -12.29
CA ARG A 336 8.14 -20.87 -13.07
C ARG A 336 8.53 -22.26 -12.63
N LYS A 337 7.56 -23.08 -12.24
CA LYS A 337 7.74 -24.52 -11.98
C LYS A 337 8.38 -25.27 -13.15
N ASP A 338 8.33 -24.68 -14.35
CA ASP A 338 8.91 -25.22 -15.58
C ASP A 338 10.46 -25.22 -15.59
N PHE A 339 11.12 -24.68 -14.55
CA PHE A 339 12.57 -24.67 -14.32
C PHE A 339 12.99 -25.54 -13.14
N GLU A 340 12.13 -26.46 -12.67
CA GLU A 340 12.60 -27.51 -11.76
C GLU A 340 13.56 -28.43 -12.54
N VAL A 341 14.87 -28.29 -12.24
CA VAL A 341 15.96 -29.14 -12.75
C VAL A 341 15.99 -30.43 -11.96
#